data_6a9a6c7e9c8973237749e220729b7ee4
#
_entry.id   6a9a6c7e9c8973237749e220729b7ee4
#
_cell.length_a   1.000
_cell.length_b   1.000
_cell.length_c   1.000
_cell.angle_alpha   90.00
_cell.angle_beta   90.00
_cell.angle_gamma   90.00
#
_symmetry.space_group_name_H-M   'P 1'
#
loop_
_entity.id
_entity.type
_entity.pdbx_description
1 polymer ?
#
loop_
_entity_poly.entity_id
_entity_poly.type
_entity_poly.pdbx_seq_one_letter_code
_entity_poly.pdbx_strand_id
1 'polypeptide(L)'
;EISNDHIMVYGRLAGDDTPSKIAVYDLDGNQQLLLGGDQHEDPAYFGSLTGIAETANGYIAADGNMREFYFWSKDGTLLAEVDCYDMFGTRYPWIDMKVAEDGSVMVLMTQDRDDDSASELMVFRLTGF
;
A
#
# COMPACT_ATOMS: atom_id res chain seq x y z
N GLU A 1 -3.73 7.47 6.43
CA GLU A 1 -2.63 7.10 7.32
C GLU A 1 -1.88 8.35 7.78
N ILE A 2 -1.46 8.38 9.03
CA ILE A 2 -0.66 9.46 9.60
C ILE A 2 0.63 8.82 10.12
N SER A 3 1.77 9.32 9.65
CA SER A 3 3.10 9.03 10.17
C SER A 3 3.61 10.17 11.06
N ASN A 4 4.84 10.05 11.56
CA ASN A 4 5.45 11.12 12.35
C ASN A 4 5.73 12.40 11.54
N ASP A 5 5.89 12.28 10.22
CA ASP A 5 6.34 13.37 9.34
C ASP A 5 5.30 13.79 8.30
N HIS A 6 4.36 12.88 7.95
CA HIS A 6 3.43 13.09 6.86
C HIS A 6 2.01 12.61 7.15
N ILE A 7 1.07 13.18 6.41
CA ILE A 7 -0.31 12.71 6.30
C ILE A 7 -0.49 12.14 4.90
N MET A 8 -0.83 10.86 4.80
CA MET A 8 -1.11 10.20 3.52
C MET A 8 -2.61 10.03 3.33
N VAL A 9 -3.11 10.52 2.22
CA VAL A 9 -4.53 10.44 1.85
C VAL A 9 -4.65 9.68 0.55
N TYR A 10 -5.42 8.61 0.59
CA TYR A 10 -5.78 7.85 -0.60
C TYR A 10 -7.17 8.23 -1.08
N GLY A 11 -7.34 8.39 -2.37
CA GLY A 11 -8.62 8.68 -2.97
C GLY A 11 -8.53 9.00 -4.45
N ARG A 12 -9.69 9.20 -5.07
CA ARG A 12 -9.78 9.74 -6.42
C ARG A 12 -9.68 11.26 -6.36
N LEU A 13 -8.94 11.83 -7.28
CA LEU A 13 -9.02 13.25 -7.55
C LEU A 13 -10.43 13.57 -8.10
N ALA A 14 -10.89 14.81 -7.98
CA ALA A 14 -12.25 15.17 -8.39
C ALA A 14 -12.54 14.82 -9.86
N GLY A 15 -13.56 13.98 -10.07
CA GLY A 15 -14.00 13.51 -11.39
C GLY A 15 -14.20 11.99 -11.41
N ASP A 16 -15.23 11.52 -12.13
CA ASP A 16 -15.62 10.11 -12.15
C ASP A 16 -14.60 9.19 -12.86
N ASP A 17 -13.80 9.74 -13.78
CA ASP A 17 -12.83 9.00 -14.59
C ASP A 17 -11.38 9.22 -14.14
N THR A 18 -11.15 9.82 -12.96
CA THR A 18 -9.80 10.05 -12.46
C THR A 18 -9.26 8.84 -11.74
N PRO A 19 -7.98 8.49 -11.94
CA PRO A 19 -7.35 7.38 -11.22
C PRO A 19 -7.26 7.70 -9.72
N SER A 20 -7.24 6.64 -8.92
CA SER A 20 -6.95 6.76 -7.50
C SER A 20 -5.47 7.10 -7.28
N LYS A 21 -5.19 7.95 -6.31
CA LYS A 21 -3.84 8.42 -5.97
C LYS A 21 -3.62 8.38 -4.48
N ILE A 22 -2.35 8.36 -4.08
CA ILE A 22 -1.93 8.66 -2.72
C ILE A 22 -1.31 10.05 -2.75
N ALA A 23 -1.96 11.01 -2.07
CA ALA A 23 -1.39 12.32 -1.83
C ALA A 23 -0.66 12.31 -0.47
N VAL A 24 0.58 12.74 -0.48
CA VAL A 24 1.41 12.87 0.72
C VAL A 24 1.53 14.34 1.06
N TYR A 25 1.11 14.69 2.27
CA TYR A 25 1.16 16.06 2.80
C TYR A 25 2.14 16.13 3.97
N ASP A 26 2.79 17.27 4.13
CA ASP A 26 3.46 17.59 5.39
C ASP A 26 2.44 17.88 6.51
N LEU A 27 2.91 18.04 7.74
CA LEU A 27 2.04 18.30 8.89
C LEU A 27 1.42 19.72 8.87
N ASP A 28 1.91 20.61 8.01
CA ASP A 28 1.33 21.94 7.77
C ASP A 28 0.24 21.92 6.70
N GLY A 29 0.02 20.75 6.05
CA GLY A 29 -1.01 20.53 5.04
C GLY A 29 -0.58 20.87 3.61
N ASN A 30 0.70 21.04 3.34
CA ASN A 30 1.20 21.24 1.98
C ASN A 30 1.44 19.89 1.30
N GLN A 31 0.90 19.72 0.09
CA GLN A 31 1.14 18.50 -0.68
C GLN A 31 2.58 18.43 -1.14
N GLN A 32 3.24 17.34 -0.80
CA GLN A 32 4.64 17.05 -1.14
C GLN A 32 4.74 16.13 -2.36
N LEU A 33 3.92 15.07 -2.40
CA LEU A 33 3.95 14.04 -3.45
C LEU A 33 2.54 13.63 -3.86
N LEU A 34 2.46 13.08 -5.07
CA LEU A 34 1.29 12.41 -5.60
C LEU A 34 1.75 11.08 -6.23
N LEU A 35 1.41 9.95 -5.59
CA LEU A 35 1.85 8.62 -6.00
C LEU A 35 0.72 7.86 -6.71
N GLY A 36 1.08 7.06 -7.70
CA GLY A 36 0.16 6.22 -8.48
C GLY A 36 0.18 6.52 -9.98
N GLY A 37 -0.21 5.54 -10.79
CA GLY A 37 -0.32 5.68 -12.25
C GLY A 37 -1.49 6.58 -12.68
N ASP A 38 -1.41 7.18 -13.86
CA ASP A 38 -2.44 8.04 -14.42
C ASP A 38 -3.43 7.28 -15.30
N GLN A 39 -2.99 6.20 -15.92
CA GLN A 39 -3.77 5.36 -16.82
C GLN A 39 -3.63 3.89 -16.44
N HIS A 40 -4.57 3.07 -16.91
CA HIS A 40 -4.63 1.66 -16.56
C HIS A 40 -3.36 0.86 -16.89
N GLU A 41 -2.64 1.27 -17.93
CA GLU A 41 -1.39 0.64 -18.35
C GLU A 41 -0.15 1.19 -17.63
N ASP A 42 -0.30 2.24 -16.85
CA ASP A 42 0.82 2.81 -16.10
C ASP A 42 1.18 1.95 -14.90
N PRO A 43 2.45 1.85 -14.55
CA PRO A 43 2.88 1.25 -13.29
C PRO A 43 2.20 1.92 -12.08
N ALA A 44 1.90 1.11 -11.08
CA ALA A 44 1.20 1.54 -9.87
C ALA A 44 -0.16 2.23 -10.15
N TYR A 45 -0.92 1.73 -11.12
CA TYR A 45 -2.32 2.09 -11.28
C TYR A 45 -3.17 1.32 -10.28
N PHE A 46 -3.81 2.03 -9.36
CA PHE A 46 -4.53 1.39 -8.26
C PHE A 46 -5.95 0.95 -8.62
N GLY A 47 -6.29 -0.26 -8.22
CA GLY A 47 -7.66 -0.75 -8.19
C GLY A 47 -8.38 -0.34 -6.90
N SER A 48 -7.88 -0.82 -5.77
CA SER A 48 -8.44 -0.50 -4.45
C SER A 48 -7.38 -0.72 -3.37
N LEU A 49 -6.80 0.37 -2.88
CA LEU A 49 -5.82 0.28 -1.80
C LEU A 49 -6.47 -0.16 -0.49
N THR A 50 -5.82 -1.10 0.17
CA THR A 50 -6.22 -1.63 1.48
C THR A 50 -5.26 -1.22 2.58
N GLY A 51 -4.05 -0.81 2.24
CA GLY A 51 -3.06 -0.34 3.19
C GLY A 51 -2.06 0.62 2.57
N ILE A 52 -1.62 1.58 3.36
CA ILE A 52 -0.57 2.53 3.03
C ILE A 52 0.35 2.64 4.24
N ALA A 53 1.65 2.70 4.03
CA ALA A 53 2.63 2.88 5.09
C ALA A 53 3.78 3.78 4.64
N GLU A 54 4.25 4.64 5.54
CA GLU A 54 5.51 5.37 5.39
C GLU A 54 6.58 4.69 6.23
N THR A 55 7.73 4.41 5.60
CA THR A 55 8.93 3.87 6.25
C THR A 55 10.04 4.90 6.28
N ALA A 56 11.18 4.56 6.90
CA ALA A 56 12.36 5.43 6.88
C ALA A 56 12.85 5.74 5.47
N ASN A 57 12.70 4.80 4.53
CA ASN A 57 13.29 4.89 3.19
C ASN A 57 12.28 5.20 2.07
N GLY A 58 10.98 5.21 2.35
CA GLY A 58 9.99 5.45 1.31
C GLY A 58 8.56 5.17 1.75
N TYR A 59 7.74 4.81 0.77
CA TYR A 59 6.33 4.53 0.93
C TYR A 59 5.98 3.15 0.39
N ILE A 60 5.01 2.50 1.03
CA ILE A 60 4.48 1.20 0.63
C ILE A 60 2.97 1.32 0.53
N ALA A 61 2.39 0.78 -0.54
CA ALA A 61 0.95 0.60 -0.65
C ALA A 61 0.62 -0.85 -1.01
N ALA A 62 -0.53 -1.32 -0.53
CA ALA A 62 -1.09 -2.61 -0.85
C ALA A 62 -2.43 -2.44 -1.54
N ASP A 63 -2.59 -3.05 -2.71
CA ASP A 63 -3.82 -3.07 -3.48
C ASP A 63 -4.50 -4.43 -3.36
N GLY A 64 -5.65 -4.45 -2.68
CA GLY A 64 -6.41 -5.69 -2.49
C GLY A 64 -7.12 -6.18 -3.76
N ASN A 65 -7.39 -5.29 -4.72
CA ASN A 65 -8.04 -5.64 -5.98
C ASN A 65 -7.04 -6.19 -7.00
N MET A 66 -5.93 -5.48 -7.19
CA MET A 66 -4.85 -5.89 -8.10
C MET A 66 -3.98 -6.99 -7.48
N ARG A 67 -4.01 -7.13 -6.15
CA ARG A 67 -3.20 -8.08 -5.36
C ARG A 67 -1.71 -7.81 -5.47
N GLU A 68 -1.35 -6.54 -5.43
CA GLU A 68 -0.01 -6.03 -5.64
C GLU A 68 0.43 -5.13 -4.50
N PHE A 69 1.74 -5.10 -4.30
CA PHE A 69 2.43 -4.15 -3.44
C PHE A 69 3.26 -3.20 -4.28
N TYR A 70 3.19 -1.94 -3.93
CA TYR A 70 3.95 -0.87 -4.57
C TYR A 70 4.91 -0.24 -3.59
N PHE A 71 6.12 0.02 -4.05
CA PHE A 71 7.20 0.58 -3.23
C PHE A 71 7.75 1.82 -3.91
N TRP A 72 7.81 2.93 -3.20
CA TRP A 72 8.41 4.19 -3.67
C TRP A 72 9.50 4.64 -2.72
N SER A 73 10.52 5.32 -3.27
CA SER A 73 11.48 6.10 -2.51
C SER A 73 10.83 7.36 -1.90
N LYS A 74 11.55 8.04 -1.04
CA LYS A 74 11.07 9.27 -0.38
C LYS A 74 10.80 10.43 -1.36
N ASP A 75 11.42 10.42 -2.53
CA ASP A 75 11.18 11.40 -3.59
C ASP A 75 10.00 11.03 -4.53
N GLY A 76 9.33 9.92 -4.27
CA GLY A 76 8.18 9.45 -5.05
C GLY A 76 8.53 8.62 -6.28
N THR A 77 9.79 8.23 -6.47
CA THR A 77 10.17 7.32 -7.55
C THR A 77 9.68 5.91 -7.25
N LEU A 78 8.92 5.30 -8.17
CA LEU A 78 8.49 3.90 -8.05
C LEU A 78 9.71 2.98 -8.14
N LEU A 79 9.92 2.18 -7.11
CA LEU A 79 11.05 1.25 -6.99
C LEU A 79 10.67 -0.17 -7.41
N ALA A 80 9.47 -0.60 -7.05
CA ALA A 80 8.99 -1.94 -7.35
C ALA A 80 7.46 -2.01 -7.33
N GLU A 81 6.95 -2.94 -8.11
CA GLU A 81 5.58 -3.43 -8.14
C GLU A 81 5.68 -4.95 -8.04
N VAL A 82 5.07 -5.55 -7.04
CA VAL A 82 5.28 -6.97 -6.70
C VAL A 82 3.94 -7.64 -6.42
N ASP A 83 3.66 -8.74 -7.13
CA ASP A 83 2.49 -9.58 -6.88
C ASP A 83 2.52 -10.15 -5.44
N CYS A 84 1.39 -10.13 -4.78
CA CYS A 84 1.24 -10.62 -3.41
C CYS A 84 1.65 -12.09 -3.27
N TYR A 85 1.42 -12.91 -4.30
CA TYR A 85 1.83 -14.31 -4.30
C TYR A 85 3.35 -14.47 -4.29
N ASP A 86 4.06 -13.62 -5.04
CA ASP A 86 5.52 -13.65 -5.10
C ASP A 86 6.14 -13.26 -3.74
N MET A 87 5.48 -12.36 -3.00
CA MET A 87 5.94 -11.96 -1.67
C MET A 87 5.62 -12.97 -0.57
N PHE A 88 4.41 -13.53 -0.56
CA PHE A 88 3.86 -14.26 0.59
C PHE A 88 3.48 -15.70 0.30
N GLY A 89 3.54 -16.15 -0.97
CA GLY A 89 3.06 -17.46 -1.39
C GLY A 89 1.53 -17.61 -1.36
N THR A 90 0.79 -16.50 -1.27
CA THR A 90 -0.66 -16.48 -1.23
C THR A 90 -1.23 -15.23 -1.91
N ARG A 91 -2.44 -15.31 -2.44
CA ARG A 91 -3.14 -14.21 -3.13
C ARG A 91 -4.36 -13.68 -2.38
N TYR A 92 -4.49 -13.94 -1.13
CA TYR A 92 -5.70 -13.57 -0.40
C TYR A 92 -5.73 -12.10 0.02
N PRO A 93 -6.91 -11.43 -0.10
CA PRO A 93 -7.00 -10.02 -0.44
C PRO A 93 -7.15 -9.04 0.72
N TRP A 94 -7.27 -9.44 1.95
CA TRP A 94 -7.49 -8.49 3.04
C TRP A 94 -6.17 -8.14 3.69
N ILE A 95 -5.71 -6.93 3.39
CA ILE A 95 -4.41 -6.45 3.83
C ILE A 95 -4.62 -5.19 4.67
N ASP A 96 -4.14 -5.23 5.88
CA ASP A 96 -3.87 -4.05 6.70
C ASP A 96 -2.38 -3.98 6.98
N MET A 97 -1.82 -2.79 7.02
CA MET A 97 -0.40 -2.57 7.26
C MET A 97 -0.19 -1.57 8.37
N LYS A 98 0.82 -1.83 9.20
CA LYS A 98 1.28 -0.90 10.24
C LYS A 98 2.79 -0.91 10.30
N VAL A 99 3.38 0.27 10.47
CA VAL A 99 4.80 0.41 10.75
C VAL A 99 5.01 0.21 12.25
N ALA A 100 5.90 -0.72 12.59
CA ALA A 100 6.31 -0.96 13.98
C ALA A 100 7.36 0.07 14.43
N GLU A 101 7.58 0.19 15.73
CA GLU A 101 8.54 1.14 16.31
C GLU A 101 9.98 0.94 15.79
N ASP A 102 10.34 -0.28 15.39
CA ASP A 102 11.65 -0.60 14.83
C ASP A 102 11.75 -0.34 13.32
N GLY A 103 10.71 0.25 12.70
CA GLY A 103 10.65 0.57 11.28
C GLY A 103 10.26 -0.61 10.37
N SER A 104 10.04 -1.80 10.91
CA SER A 104 9.51 -2.91 10.12
C SER A 104 8.04 -2.68 9.80
N VAL A 105 7.55 -3.26 8.68
CA VAL A 105 6.15 -3.19 8.30
C VAL A 105 5.47 -4.51 8.64
N MET A 106 4.45 -4.42 9.48
CA MET A 106 3.59 -5.57 9.81
C MET A 106 2.43 -5.61 8.82
N VAL A 107 2.27 -6.73 8.15
CA VAL A 107 1.20 -6.96 7.17
C VAL A 107 0.26 -8.02 7.72
N LEU A 108 -1.00 -7.66 7.89
CA LEU A 108 -2.07 -8.58 8.30
C LEU A 108 -2.84 -9.04 7.06
N MET A 109 -2.89 -10.33 6.86
CA MET A 109 -3.64 -10.97 5.78
C MET A 109 -4.63 -11.98 6.34
N THR A 110 -5.77 -12.13 5.66
CA THR A 110 -6.72 -13.21 5.93
C THR A 110 -6.68 -14.21 4.80
N GLN A 111 -6.66 -15.48 5.11
CA GLN A 111 -6.84 -16.56 4.15
C GLN A 111 -8.20 -17.20 4.34
N ASP A 112 -9.06 -17.14 3.31
CA ASP A 112 -10.24 -17.97 3.26
C ASP A 112 -9.82 -19.39 2.88
N ARG A 113 -10.24 -20.36 3.67
CA ARG A 113 -10.10 -21.77 3.28
C ARG A 113 -11.28 -22.19 2.44
N ASP A 114 -11.05 -23.00 1.42
CA ASP A 114 -12.08 -23.56 0.52
C ASP A 114 -13.10 -24.49 1.22
N ASP A 115 -12.87 -24.79 2.50
CA ASP A 115 -13.73 -25.60 3.32
C ASP A 115 -14.35 -24.74 4.43
N ASP A 116 -15.52 -24.28 4.37
CA ASP A 116 -16.36 -23.54 5.35
C ASP A 116 -15.86 -23.46 6.82
N SER A 117 -14.61 -23.80 7.10
CA SER A 117 -13.97 -23.83 8.40
C SER A 117 -12.93 -22.71 8.54
N ALA A 118 -13.32 -21.59 9.12
CA ALA A 118 -12.48 -20.54 9.69
C ALA A 118 -11.38 -19.95 8.78
N SER A 119 -11.51 -18.68 8.47
CA SER A 119 -10.43 -17.86 7.91
C SER A 119 -9.19 -17.88 8.82
N GLU A 120 -8.01 -18.10 8.28
CA GLU A 120 -6.75 -17.95 9.02
C GLU A 120 -6.26 -16.50 8.95
N LEU A 121 -5.83 -15.98 10.09
CA LEU A 121 -5.10 -14.73 10.15
C LEU A 121 -3.61 -15.02 10.04
N MET A 122 -2.96 -14.36 9.10
CA MET A 122 -1.50 -14.41 8.93
C MET A 122 -0.91 -13.03 9.16
N VAL A 123 0.18 -12.98 9.90
CA VAL A 123 0.93 -11.74 10.11
C VAL A 123 2.34 -11.94 9.55
N PHE A 124 2.71 -11.10 8.61
CA PHE A 124 4.05 -11.05 8.05
C PHE A 124 4.77 -9.80 8.53
N ARG A 125 6.05 -9.92 8.67
CA ARG A 125 6.95 -8.81 9.00
C ARG A 125 7.90 -8.57 7.86
N LEU A 126 7.79 -7.39 7.26
CA LEU A 126 8.70 -6.94 6.21
C LEU A 126 9.80 -6.09 6.83
N THR A 127 11.04 -6.34 6.43
CA THR A 127 12.23 -5.62 6.89
C THR A 127 13.07 -5.18 5.70
N GLY A 128 13.90 -4.15 5.88
CA GLY A 128 14.80 -3.68 4.83
C GLY A 128 14.28 -2.49 4.01
N PHE A 129 13.28 -1.81 4.54
CA PHE A 129 12.66 -0.64 3.90
C PHE A 129 13.01 0.66 4.59
#